data_750680c6fb022e417ba48727742f305d
#
_entry.id   750680c6fb022e417ba48727742f305d
#
_cell.length_a   1.000
_cell.length_b   1.000
_cell.length_c   1.000
_cell.angle_alpha   90.00
_cell.angle_beta   90.00
_cell.angle_gamma   90.00
#
_symmetry.space_group_name_H-M   'P 1'
#
loop_
_entity.id
_entity.type
_entity.pdbx_description
1 polymer ?
#
loop_
_entity_poly.entity_id
_entity_poly.type
_entity_poly.pdbx_seq_one_letter_code
_entity_poly.pdbx_strand_id
1 'polypeptide(L)'
;MTFPLVALGTSDLRVTPICLGTMTFGEQVSEADSHAILDRSLARGVNFLDTAEMYSVPAKAETCGSTETILGNWFAKHPGVRQKLVLATKVAGPSRGMPWVREGSGMTAQDILNSCDASLRRLPTD
;
A
#
# COMPACT_ATOMS: atom_id res chain seq x y z
N MET A 1 8.48 19.42 -13.05
CA MET A 1 7.47 18.99 -14.05
C MET A 1 6.44 18.19 -13.29
N THR A 2 5.19 18.61 -13.25
CA THR A 2 4.09 17.95 -12.57
C THR A 2 3.23 17.21 -13.60
N PHE A 3 2.74 16.04 -13.25
CA PHE A 3 1.86 15.27 -14.13
C PHE A 3 0.45 15.89 -14.14
N PRO A 4 -0.25 15.89 -15.30
CA PRO A 4 -1.67 16.24 -15.32
C PRO A 4 -2.47 15.18 -14.57
N LEU A 5 -3.48 15.60 -13.78
CA LEU A 5 -4.37 14.68 -13.11
C LEU A 5 -5.48 14.21 -14.07
N VAL A 6 -5.74 12.93 -14.07
CA VAL A 6 -6.81 12.27 -14.85
C VAL A 6 -7.85 11.66 -13.91
N ALA A 7 -9.06 11.48 -14.39
CA ALA A 7 -10.10 10.79 -13.62
C ALA A 7 -9.79 9.29 -13.54
N LEU A 8 -10.00 8.70 -12.37
CA LEU A 8 -9.89 7.25 -12.19
C LEU A 8 -11.24 6.61 -12.55
N GLY A 9 -11.35 6.16 -13.80
CA GLY A 9 -12.61 5.63 -14.33
C GLY A 9 -13.73 6.67 -14.29
N THR A 10 -14.89 6.27 -13.75
CA THR A 10 -16.08 7.12 -13.59
C THR A 10 -16.18 7.76 -12.20
N SER A 11 -15.15 7.59 -11.35
CA SER A 11 -15.12 8.19 -10.01
C SER A 11 -14.71 9.67 -10.07
N ASP A 12 -14.91 10.37 -8.97
CA ASP A 12 -14.45 11.75 -8.77
C ASP A 12 -12.97 11.82 -8.34
N LEU A 13 -12.30 10.67 -8.15
CA LEU A 13 -10.88 10.62 -7.83
C LEU A 13 -10.02 11.13 -8.98
N ARG A 14 -9.08 12.02 -8.64
CA ARG A 14 -8.12 12.60 -9.59
C ARG A 14 -6.73 12.08 -9.27
N VAL A 15 -6.14 11.34 -10.18
CA VAL A 15 -4.86 10.66 -10.01
C VAL A 15 -3.87 11.05 -11.10
N THR A 16 -2.58 10.92 -10.79
CA THR A 16 -1.55 10.96 -11.83
C THR A 16 -1.68 9.75 -12.75
N PRO A 17 -1.35 9.86 -14.06
CA PRO A 17 -1.36 8.72 -14.97
C PRO A 17 -0.30 7.66 -14.63
N ILE A 18 0.60 7.98 -13.71
CA ILE A 18 1.58 7.07 -13.13
C ILE A 18 1.16 6.74 -11.71
N CYS A 19 1.08 5.44 -11.40
CA CYS A 19 0.89 4.92 -10.05
C CYS A 19 2.22 4.35 -9.54
N LEU A 20 2.64 4.73 -8.33
CA LEU A 20 3.80 4.14 -7.69
C LEU A 20 3.41 2.80 -7.03
N GLY A 21 3.87 1.69 -7.61
CA GLY A 21 3.79 0.37 -6.98
C GLY A 21 4.85 0.22 -5.90
N THR A 22 4.50 -0.41 -4.79
CA THR A 22 5.36 -0.50 -3.60
C THR A 22 5.71 -1.93 -3.18
N MET A 23 5.42 -2.92 -3.99
CA MET A 23 5.50 -4.34 -3.63
C MET A 23 6.88 -4.85 -3.21
N THR A 24 7.94 -4.11 -3.51
CA THR A 24 9.33 -4.47 -3.16
C THR A 24 9.81 -3.86 -1.86
N PHE A 25 9.04 -2.94 -1.28
CA PHE A 25 9.40 -2.23 -0.05
C PHE A 25 9.36 -3.18 1.16
N GLY A 26 10.48 -3.31 1.87
CA GLY A 26 10.61 -4.15 3.04
C GLY A 26 11.24 -5.51 2.80
N GLU A 27 11.51 -5.87 1.55
CA GLU A 27 12.24 -7.10 1.20
C GLU A 27 13.43 -6.78 0.27
N GLN A 28 13.18 -6.23 -0.90
CA GLN A 28 14.22 -5.88 -1.88
C GLN A 28 14.71 -4.43 -1.70
N VAL A 29 13.88 -3.59 -1.13
CA VAL A 29 14.17 -2.17 -0.88
C VAL A 29 14.04 -1.91 0.61
N SER A 30 15.05 -1.32 1.22
CA SER A 30 15.05 -0.96 2.63
C SER A 30 13.97 0.09 2.95
N GLU A 31 13.57 0.22 4.22
CA GLU A 31 12.64 1.27 4.64
C GLU A 31 13.18 2.66 4.31
N ALA A 32 14.49 2.90 4.53
CA ALA A 32 15.10 4.18 4.25
C ALA A 32 15.06 4.54 2.75
N ASP A 33 15.40 3.58 1.88
CA ASP A 33 15.32 3.78 0.44
C ASP A 33 13.88 3.90 -0.05
N SER A 34 12.95 3.16 0.56
CA SER A 34 11.51 3.27 0.28
C SER A 34 11.00 4.67 0.58
N HIS A 35 11.37 5.25 1.73
CA HIS A 35 11.03 6.62 2.09
C HIS A 35 11.63 7.63 1.12
N ALA A 36 12.89 7.45 0.69
CA ALA A 36 13.52 8.32 -0.31
C ALA A 36 12.80 8.26 -1.69
N ILE A 37 12.33 7.06 -2.08
CA ILE A 37 11.53 6.88 -3.31
C ILE A 37 10.18 7.60 -3.18
N LEU A 38 9.50 7.48 -2.04
CA LEU A 38 8.23 8.16 -1.77
C LEU A 38 8.40 9.68 -1.81
N ASP A 39 9.42 10.21 -1.13
CA ASP A 39 9.73 11.65 -1.12
C ASP A 39 9.97 12.18 -2.54
N ARG A 40 10.77 11.45 -3.32
CA ARG A 40 11.08 11.83 -4.70
C ARG A 40 9.84 11.77 -5.61
N SER A 41 8.99 10.78 -5.42
CA SER A 41 7.75 10.63 -6.18
C SER A 41 6.77 11.74 -5.86
N LEU A 42 6.58 12.05 -4.58
CA LEU A 42 5.75 13.16 -4.13
C LEU A 42 6.26 14.51 -4.66
N ALA A 43 7.58 14.76 -4.60
CA ALA A 43 8.19 15.97 -5.13
C ALA A 43 7.98 16.14 -6.64
N ARG A 44 7.73 15.06 -7.36
CA ARG A 44 7.39 15.06 -8.80
C ARG A 44 5.89 15.11 -9.07
N GLY A 45 5.09 15.19 -8.03
CA GLY A 45 3.64 15.31 -8.11
C GLY A 45 2.89 13.99 -8.30
N VAL A 46 3.54 12.83 -8.12
CA VAL A 46 2.84 11.54 -8.10
C VAL A 46 1.95 11.49 -6.86
N ASN A 47 0.66 11.27 -7.07
CA ASN A 47 -0.34 11.22 -5.99
C ASN A 47 -1.07 9.88 -5.89
N PHE A 48 -0.66 8.88 -6.66
CA PHE A 48 -1.30 7.57 -6.67
C PHE A 48 -0.30 6.49 -6.24
N LEU A 49 -0.62 5.79 -5.15
CA LEU A 49 0.19 4.71 -4.58
C LEU A 49 -0.60 3.42 -4.59
N ASP A 50 0.07 2.29 -4.90
CA ASP A 50 -0.50 0.95 -4.84
C ASP A 50 0.31 0.07 -3.90
N THR A 51 -0.37 -0.58 -2.97
CA THR A 51 0.19 -1.53 -2.01
C THR A 51 -0.75 -2.73 -1.83
N ALA A 52 -0.46 -3.65 -0.91
CA ALA A 52 -1.33 -4.76 -0.53
C ALA A 52 -1.00 -5.28 0.87
N GLU A 53 -1.99 -5.93 1.52
CA GLU A 53 -1.82 -6.50 2.86
C GLU A 53 -0.66 -7.50 2.95
N MET A 54 -0.45 -8.31 1.90
CA MET A 54 0.57 -9.36 1.90
C MET A 54 1.96 -8.88 1.49
N TYR A 55 2.12 -7.64 0.99
CA TYR A 55 3.42 -7.17 0.54
C TYR A 55 4.39 -7.02 1.73
N SER A 56 5.61 -7.32 1.52
CA SER A 56 6.43 -7.26 0.30
C SER A 56 6.44 -8.59 -0.48
N VAL A 57 7.09 -8.52 -1.66
CA VAL A 57 7.29 -9.65 -2.58
C VAL A 57 8.80 -9.88 -2.77
N PRO A 58 9.29 -11.14 -2.75
CA PRO A 58 8.53 -12.40 -2.59
C PRO A 58 7.86 -12.53 -1.22
N ALA A 59 6.65 -13.12 -1.21
CA ALA A 59 5.86 -13.26 0.02
C ALA A 59 6.53 -14.21 1.02
N LYS A 60 6.73 -13.72 2.25
CA LYS A 60 7.29 -14.48 3.39
C LYS A 60 6.49 -14.13 4.64
N ALA A 61 6.45 -15.05 5.60
CA ALA A 61 5.77 -14.81 6.88
C ALA A 61 6.36 -13.58 7.61
N GLU A 62 7.69 -13.45 7.58
CA GLU A 62 8.45 -12.42 8.30
C GLU A 62 8.23 -11.01 7.72
N THR A 63 7.91 -10.91 6.44
CA THR A 63 7.77 -9.62 5.73
C THR A 63 6.33 -9.31 5.30
N CYS A 64 5.37 -10.17 5.63
CA CYS A 64 3.95 -9.93 5.36
C CYS A 64 3.47 -8.67 6.07
N GLY A 65 2.91 -7.72 5.32
CA GLY A 65 2.46 -6.43 5.85
C GLY A 65 3.55 -5.37 6.03
N SER A 66 4.83 -5.71 5.77
CA SER A 66 5.94 -4.78 5.95
C SER A 66 5.82 -3.55 5.06
N THR A 67 5.35 -3.70 3.83
CA THR A 67 5.18 -2.58 2.90
C THR A 67 4.16 -1.56 3.40
N GLU A 68 3.00 -2.01 3.89
CA GLU A 68 2.01 -1.12 4.50
C GLU A 68 2.56 -0.44 5.75
N THR A 69 3.32 -1.17 6.58
CA THR A 69 3.98 -0.61 7.78
C THR A 69 4.98 0.49 7.40
N ILE A 70 5.81 0.27 6.37
CA ILE A 70 6.75 1.26 5.86
C ILE A 70 6.02 2.52 5.36
N LEU A 71 4.92 2.36 4.63
CA LEU A 71 4.08 3.48 4.20
C LEU A 71 3.48 4.22 5.39
N GLY A 72 2.98 3.49 6.39
CA GLY A 72 2.44 4.07 7.62
C GLY A 72 3.49 4.88 8.40
N ASN A 73 4.72 4.35 8.53
CA ASN A 73 5.84 5.06 9.12
C ASN A 73 6.20 6.34 8.35
N TRP A 74 6.12 6.30 7.04
CA TRP A 74 6.35 7.47 6.20
C TRP A 74 5.26 8.53 6.38
N PHE A 75 3.97 8.14 6.44
CA PHE A 75 2.88 9.07 6.74
C PHE A 75 3.06 9.75 8.09
N ALA A 76 3.50 9.01 9.11
CA ALA A 76 3.76 9.57 10.44
C ALA A 76 4.84 10.64 10.43
N LYS A 77 5.84 10.52 9.55
CA LYS A 77 6.91 11.52 9.37
C LYS A 77 6.48 12.72 8.52
N HIS A 78 5.37 12.62 7.80
CA HIS A 78 4.90 13.63 6.85
C HIS A 78 3.43 14.02 7.13
N PRO A 79 3.12 14.71 8.23
CA PRO A 79 1.76 15.11 8.58
C PRO A 79 1.08 15.87 7.42
N GLY A 80 -0.16 15.50 7.11
CA GLY A 80 -0.96 16.12 6.04
C GLY A 80 -0.65 15.64 4.62
N VAL A 81 0.29 14.69 4.44
CA VAL A 81 0.57 14.12 3.11
C VAL A 81 -0.49 13.11 2.71
N ARG A 82 -1.00 12.32 3.67
CA ARG A 82 -2.01 11.27 3.38
C ARG A 82 -3.22 11.81 2.61
N GLN A 83 -3.71 13.00 2.98
CA GLN A 83 -4.88 13.63 2.37
C GLN A 83 -4.64 14.11 0.93
N LYS A 84 -3.38 14.16 0.49
CA LYS A 84 -3.00 14.57 -0.87
C LYS A 84 -2.82 13.38 -1.82
N LEU A 85 -2.93 12.16 -1.30
CA LEU A 85 -2.65 10.93 -2.02
C LEU A 85 -3.90 10.07 -2.15
N VAL A 86 -4.03 9.42 -3.28
CA VAL A 86 -4.92 8.27 -3.47
C VAL A 86 -4.11 7.02 -3.19
N LEU A 87 -4.50 6.29 -2.17
CA LEU A 87 -3.82 5.07 -1.72
C LEU A 87 -4.72 3.88 -1.98
N ALA A 88 -4.27 2.97 -2.84
CA ALA A 88 -4.93 1.70 -3.09
C ALA A 88 -4.21 0.59 -2.33
N THR A 89 -4.95 -0.20 -1.55
CA THR A 89 -4.46 -1.47 -1.00
C THR A 89 -5.38 -2.61 -1.41
N LYS A 90 -4.95 -3.83 -1.18
CA LYS A 90 -5.64 -5.04 -1.65
C LYS A 90 -5.71 -6.07 -0.54
N VAL A 91 -6.87 -6.68 -0.38
CA VAL A 91 -7.00 -7.92 0.38
C VAL A 91 -6.39 -9.05 -0.44
N ALA A 92 -5.50 -9.84 0.14
CA ALA A 92 -4.95 -11.01 -0.52
C ALA A 92 -6.06 -12.03 -0.80
N GLY A 93 -5.97 -12.70 -1.93
CA GLY A 93 -6.87 -13.81 -2.28
C GLY A 93 -6.73 -15.00 -1.32
N PRO A 94 -7.32 -16.15 -1.65
CA PRO A 94 -7.14 -17.38 -0.86
C PRO A 94 -5.68 -17.66 -0.57
N SER A 95 -5.37 -18.22 0.60
CA SER A 95 -4.01 -18.27 1.16
C SER A 95 -2.97 -19.00 0.28
N ARG A 96 -3.41 -19.92 -0.56
CA ARG A 96 -2.54 -20.68 -1.50
C ARG A 96 -1.26 -21.22 -0.84
N GLY A 97 -1.37 -21.75 0.38
CA GLY A 97 -0.22 -22.25 1.15
C GLY A 97 0.55 -21.17 1.93
N MET A 98 -0.04 -20.01 2.12
CA MET A 98 0.49 -18.93 2.96
C MET A 98 -0.37 -18.77 4.23
N PRO A 99 -0.26 -19.66 5.23
CA PRO A 99 -1.11 -19.65 6.43
C PRO A 99 -0.94 -18.38 7.27
N TRP A 100 0.18 -17.68 7.12
CA TRP A 100 0.41 -16.39 7.78
C TRP A 100 -0.43 -15.23 7.22
N VAL A 101 -0.97 -15.37 6.01
CA VAL A 101 -1.92 -14.41 5.44
C VAL A 101 -3.32 -14.66 5.98
N ARG A 102 -3.76 -15.91 5.92
CA ARG A 102 -5.00 -16.39 6.55
C ARG A 102 -5.02 -17.92 6.58
N GLU A 103 -5.75 -18.47 7.54
CA GLU A 103 -5.96 -19.90 7.63
C GLU A 103 -7.00 -20.38 6.59
N GLY A 104 -6.81 -21.60 6.11
CA GLY A 104 -7.72 -22.23 5.16
C GLY A 104 -7.52 -21.78 3.71
N SER A 105 -8.36 -22.33 2.82
CA SER A 105 -8.26 -22.15 1.38
C SER A 105 -9.32 -21.19 0.79
N GLY A 106 -10.25 -20.74 1.61
CA GLY A 106 -11.33 -19.85 1.20
C GLY A 106 -11.09 -18.39 1.54
N MET A 107 -12.06 -17.57 1.22
CA MET A 107 -12.16 -16.18 1.64
C MET A 107 -13.61 -15.86 1.96
N THR A 108 -13.87 -15.49 3.21
CA THR A 108 -15.20 -15.11 3.70
C THR A 108 -15.33 -13.58 3.77
N ALA A 109 -16.55 -13.09 3.95
CA ALA A 109 -16.77 -11.66 4.21
C ALA A 109 -16.01 -11.21 5.48
N GLN A 110 -15.95 -12.06 6.52
CA GLN A 110 -15.22 -11.73 7.74
C GLN A 110 -13.71 -11.63 7.50
N ASP A 111 -13.14 -12.47 6.63
CA ASP A 111 -11.71 -12.37 6.26
C ASP A 111 -11.42 -11.03 5.57
N ILE A 112 -12.31 -10.57 4.70
CA ILE A 112 -12.16 -9.27 4.03
C ILE A 112 -12.20 -8.13 5.05
N LEU A 113 -13.13 -8.14 5.99
CA LEU A 113 -13.24 -7.13 7.04
C LEU A 113 -11.99 -7.13 7.93
N ASN A 114 -11.56 -8.31 8.39
CA ASN A 114 -10.36 -8.44 9.22
C ASN A 114 -9.10 -7.94 8.50
N SER A 115 -8.96 -8.24 7.22
CA SER A 115 -7.83 -7.78 6.39
C SER A 115 -7.86 -6.27 6.20
N CYS A 116 -9.03 -5.70 5.96
CA CYS A 116 -9.21 -4.25 5.86
C CYS A 116 -8.79 -3.56 7.16
N ASP A 117 -9.30 -4.02 8.31
CA ASP A 117 -8.95 -3.49 9.63
C ASP A 117 -7.46 -3.61 9.92
N ALA A 118 -6.82 -4.71 9.50
CA ALA A 118 -5.39 -4.89 9.66
C ALA A 118 -4.58 -3.92 8.79
N SER A 119 -5.00 -3.68 7.55
CA SER A 119 -4.39 -2.70 6.66
C SER A 119 -4.53 -1.28 7.21
N LEU A 120 -5.72 -0.90 7.71
CA LEU A 120 -5.95 0.41 8.33
C LEU A 120 -5.05 0.65 9.56
N ARG A 121 -4.78 -0.40 10.36
CA ARG A 121 -3.83 -0.30 11.48
C ARG A 121 -2.40 -0.08 11.04
N ARG A 122 -1.96 -0.73 9.93
CA ARG A 122 -0.60 -0.55 9.40
C ARG A 122 -0.43 0.79 8.67
N LEU A 123 -1.48 1.26 8.01
CA LEU A 123 -1.50 2.50 7.21
C LEU A 123 -2.12 3.68 7.95
N PRO A 124 -2.04 3.86 9.25
CA PRO A 124 -2.84 4.75 10.14
C PRO A 124 -3.69 5.77 9.36
N THR A 125 -4.79 5.33 8.80
CA THR A 125 -5.73 6.10 7.98
C THR A 125 -7.15 5.60 8.20
N ASP A 126 -8.12 6.38 7.76
CA ASP A 126 -9.56 6.10 7.70
C ASP A 126 -9.98 5.68 6.30
#